data_3a2996f776ebdacf0d589ae944995be9
#
_entry.id   3a2996f776ebdacf0d589ae944995be9
#
_cell.length_a   1.000
_cell.length_b   1.000
_cell.length_c   1.000
_cell.angle_alpha   90.00
_cell.angle_beta   90.00
_cell.angle_gamma   90.00
#
_symmetry.space_group_name_H-M   'P 1'
#
loop_
_entity.id
_entity.type
_entity.pdbx_description
1 polymer ?
#
loop_
_entity_poly.entity_id
_entity_poly.type
_entity_poly.pdbx_seq_one_letter_code
_entity_poly.pdbx_strand_id
1 'polypeptide(L)'
;MPRFCPHSRLTLTFCLVLLQLPCIVPPNFESMTTPTATRHYWIFTADPHHYHWDTLFVKGKEMWHGAGSKADAIRALKQVRKGNRVLCYHSAPDRAFYSVAEVFRDPYPDPHDSEGKNLVADLRAYEKLPRQVTLAEMRGNKALRKVKFLKNVRLIVSAITDIEYQEILRMAGIVPAPGIPLP
;
A
#
# COMPACT_ATOMS: atom_id res chain seq x y z
N MET A 1 69.84 14.94 40.09
CA MET A 1 70.81 13.93 40.48
C MET A 1 70.21 12.56 40.53
N PRO A 2 70.97 11.59 40.19
CA PRO A 2 70.73 10.74 39.02
C PRO A 2 70.41 9.29 39.41
N ARG A 3 70.06 8.46 38.43
CA ARG A 3 70.64 7.12 38.11
C ARG A 3 69.65 6.39 37.21
N PHE A 4 69.93 6.30 35.98
CA PHE A 4 70.76 5.38 35.19
C PHE A 4 70.45 3.90 35.42
N CYS A 5 69.79 3.31 34.36
CA CYS A 5 70.16 2.11 33.59
C CYS A 5 70.04 0.72 34.23
N PRO A 6 70.09 -0.35 33.44
CA PRO A 6 70.13 -0.55 32.00
C PRO A 6 69.29 -1.76 31.43
N HIS A 7 69.17 -1.79 30.11
CA HIS A 7 69.23 -2.99 29.23
C HIS A 7 68.70 -4.35 29.64
N SER A 8 67.78 -4.85 28.90
CA SER A 8 67.91 -6.18 28.33
C SER A 8 67.20 -6.31 27.02
N ARG A 9 68.01 -6.49 26.00
CA ARG A 9 67.53 -7.02 24.67
C ARG A 9 67.17 -8.47 24.90
N LEU A 10 65.99 -8.86 24.38
CA LEU A 10 65.75 -10.24 23.97
C LEU A 10 64.88 -10.21 22.77
N THR A 11 65.54 -10.33 21.66
CA THR A 11 65.38 -11.25 20.55
C THR A 11 63.93 -11.55 20.11
N LEU A 12 63.70 -11.04 18.91
CA LEU A 12 62.98 -11.68 17.81
C LEU A 12 62.77 -13.19 18.01
N THR A 13 61.61 -13.63 17.82
CA THR A 13 61.18 -14.77 17.00
C THR A 13 59.88 -15.28 17.58
N PHE A 14 58.77 -14.76 17.14
CA PHE A 14 57.54 -15.54 17.20
C PHE A 14 56.75 -15.27 15.90
N CYS A 15 57.12 -16.11 15.03
CA CYS A 15 56.28 -16.94 14.18
C CYS A 15 54.93 -16.32 13.80
N LEU A 16 54.93 -15.86 12.57
CA LEU A 16 53.81 -15.63 11.72
C LEU A 16 52.99 -16.92 11.57
N VAL A 17 52.06 -17.18 12.46
CA VAL A 17 50.97 -18.14 12.22
C VAL A 17 49.72 -17.33 11.93
N LEU A 18 49.60 -17.00 10.68
CA LEU A 18 48.34 -16.63 10.07
C LEU A 18 47.39 -17.82 10.22
N LEU A 19 46.60 -17.81 11.29
CA LEU A 19 45.39 -18.61 11.30
C LEU A 19 44.44 -18.07 10.23
N GLN A 20 44.47 -18.73 9.09
CA GLN A 20 43.39 -18.71 8.13
C GLN A 20 42.16 -19.29 8.83
N LEU A 21 41.36 -18.41 9.42
CA LEU A 21 39.96 -18.74 9.73
C LEU A 21 39.24 -18.82 8.41
N PRO A 22 38.70 -19.96 8.01
CA PRO A 22 37.80 -20.00 6.87
C PRO A 22 36.60 -19.11 7.23
N CYS A 23 36.34 -18.08 6.42
CA CYS A 23 35.06 -17.43 6.40
C CYS A 23 34.00 -18.50 6.10
N ILE A 24 33.37 -19.00 7.15
CA ILE A 24 32.15 -19.77 7.01
C ILE A 24 31.10 -18.74 6.62
N VAL A 25 31.00 -18.51 5.32
CA VAL A 25 29.81 -17.91 4.72
C VAL A 25 28.71 -18.94 4.95
N PRO A 26 27.67 -18.66 5.76
CA PRO A 26 26.57 -19.59 5.87
C PRO A 26 26.00 -19.80 4.48
N PRO A 27 25.88 -21.04 4.00
CA PRO A 27 25.16 -21.33 2.79
C PRO A 27 23.69 -21.00 3.06
N ASN A 28 23.06 -20.31 2.12
CA ASN A 28 21.64 -19.98 2.10
C ASN A 28 21.23 -18.71 2.86
N PHE A 29 21.74 -17.57 2.42
CA PHE A 29 20.84 -16.46 2.26
C PHE A 29 20.02 -16.74 0.98
N GLU A 30 19.22 -17.80 1.04
CA GLU A 30 18.10 -17.94 0.11
C GLU A 30 17.27 -16.69 0.33
N SER A 31 17.41 -15.79 -0.65
CA SER A 31 16.47 -14.74 -0.92
C SER A 31 15.07 -15.34 -0.67
N MET A 32 14.49 -15.04 0.48
CA MET A 32 13.07 -15.19 0.71
C MET A 32 12.41 -14.20 -0.26
N THR A 33 12.35 -14.58 -1.51
CA THR A 33 11.39 -14.02 -2.44
C THR A 33 10.04 -14.43 -1.88
N THR A 34 9.53 -13.64 -0.95
CA THR A 34 8.11 -13.65 -0.64
C THR A 34 7.42 -13.61 -2.00
N PRO A 35 6.57 -14.61 -2.34
CA PRO A 35 5.83 -14.55 -3.59
C PRO A 35 5.16 -13.19 -3.58
N THR A 36 5.47 -12.37 -4.56
CA THR A 36 4.82 -11.07 -4.76
C THR A 36 3.38 -11.41 -5.04
N ALA A 37 2.57 -11.51 -3.99
CA ALA A 37 1.15 -11.70 -4.11
C ALA A 37 0.67 -10.61 -5.06
N THR A 38 0.10 -11.00 -6.19
CA THR A 38 -0.37 -10.08 -7.21
C THR A 38 -1.30 -9.09 -6.52
N ARG A 39 -0.78 -7.89 -6.26
CA ARG A 39 -1.54 -6.86 -5.54
C ARG A 39 -2.62 -6.35 -6.49
N HIS A 40 -3.87 -6.42 -6.04
CA HIS A 40 -5.00 -5.87 -6.77
C HIS A 40 -5.32 -4.47 -6.22
N TYR A 41 -5.78 -3.61 -7.13
CA TYR A 41 -6.09 -2.22 -6.86
C TYR A 41 -7.57 -1.96 -7.10
N TRP A 42 -8.14 -1.14 -6.24
CA TRP A 42 -9.57 -0.88 -6.21
C TRP A 42 -9.84 0.61 -6.06
N ILE A 43 -10.99 1.04 -6.53
CA ILE A 43 -11.59 2.34 -6.22
C ILE A 43 -12.77 2.08 -5.30
N PHE A 44 -12.81 2.73 -4.15
CA PHE A 44 -13.96 2.76 -3.27
C PHE A 44 -14.53 4.17 -3.26
N THR A 45 -15.85 4.27 -3.52
CA THR A 45 -16.58 5.54 -3.61
C THR A 45 -17.37 5.76 -2.34
N ALA A 46 -17.22 6.94 -1.74
CA ALA A 46 -18.05 7.40 -0.65
C ALA A 46 -18.72 8.72 -1.03
N ASP A 47 -19.91 8.95 -0.47
CA ASP A 47 -20.57 10.24 -0.50
C ASP A 47 -20.01 11.07 0.68
N PRO A 48 -19.38 12.23 0.43
CA PRO A 48 -18.77 13.03 1.48
C PRO A 48 -19.76 13.54 2.54
N HIS A 49 -21.06 13.63 2.21
CA HIS A 49 -22.10 13.99 3.16
C HIS A 49 -22.40 12.87 4.16
N HIS A 50 -22.15 11.63 3.82
CA HIS A 50 -22.38 10.47 4.68
C HIS A 50 -21.08 9.94 5.30
N TYR A 51 -20.00 9.94 4.54
CA TYR A 51 -18.71 9.44 5.00
C TYR A 51 -17.56 10.17 4.32
N HIS A 52 -16.80 10.92 5.11
CA HIS A 52 -15.60 11.61 4.64
C HIS A 52 -14.35 10.74 4.88
N TRP A 53 -13.53 10.57 3.85
CA TRP A 53 -12.34 9.72 3.92
C TRP A 53 -11.30 10.17 4.96
N ASP A 54 -11.30 11.44 5.37
CA ASP A 54 -10.46 11.92 6.47
C ASP A 54 -10.77 11.23 7.79
N THR A 55 -12.01 10.77 8.00
CA THR A 55 -12.41 10.00 9.18
C THR A 55 -11.56 8.74 9.33
N LEU A 56 -11.26 8.05 8.23
CA LEU A 56 -10.37 6.89 8.23
C LEU A 56 -8.96 7.25 8.73
N PHE A 57 -8.45 8.42 8.34
CA PHE A 57 -7.11 8.87 8.76
C PHE A 57 -7.06 9.29 10.22
N VAL A 58 -8.14 9.85 10.76
CA VAL A 58 -8.26 10.17 12.18
C VAL A 58 -8.33 8.90 13.03
N LYS A 59 -9.10 7.92 12.59
CA LYS A 59 -9.28 6.64 13.30
C LYS A 59 -8.15 5.65 13.07
N GLY A 60 -7.40 5.79 11.98
CA GLY A 60 -6.36 4.87 11.53
C GLY A 60 -6.89 3.59 10.88
N LYS A 61 -7.97 3.03 11.42
CA LYS A 61 -8.68 1.84 10.89
C LYS A 61 -10.17 2.00 11.08
N GLU A 62 -10.95 1.48 10.13
CA GLU A 62 -12.40 1.53 10.22
C GLU A 62 -13.05 0.44 9.37
N MET A 63 -14.19 -0.03 9.84
CA MET A 63 -15.08 -0.89 9.07
C MET A 63 -15.87 -0.02 8.08
N TRP A 64 -15.67 -0.28 6.79
CA TRP A 64 -16.34 0.47 5.74
C TRP A 64 -17.60 -0.25 5.25
N HIS A 65 -18.74 0.43 5.40
CA HIS A 65 -20.07 -0.07 5.05
C HIS A 65 -20.59 0.44 3.69
N GLY A 66 -19.77 1.14 2.91
CA GLY A 66 -20.22 1.87 1.75
C GLY A 66 -20.84 1.04 0.62
N ALA A 67 -20.64 -0.29 0.63
CA ALA A 67 -21.24 -1.18 -0.36
C ALA A 67 -22.78 -1.25 -0.23
N GLY A 68 -23.28 -1.21 1.01
CA GLY A 68 -24.70 -1.41 1.31
C GLY A 68 -25.23 -2.69 0.63
N SER A 69 -26.49 -2.67 0.25
CA SER A 69 -27.16 -3.79 -0.45
C SER A 69 -26.96 -3.82 -1.96
N LYS A 70 -26.03 -3.03 -2.52
CA LYS A 70 -25.82 -2.98 -3.97
C LYS A 70 -25.10 -4.22 -4.49
N ALA A 71 -25.79 -5.01 -5.29
CA ALA A 71 -25.31 -6.30 -5.78
C ALA A 71 -23.95 -6.22 -6.51
N ASP A 72 -23.71 -5.16 -7.29
CA ASP A 72 -22.45 -4.96 -8.01
C ASP A 72 -21.29 -4.69 -7.04
N ALA A 73 -21.52 -3.90 -5.99
CA ALA A 73 -20.53 -3.61 -4.98
C ALA A 73 -20.20 -4.87 -4.16
N ILE A 74 -21.22 -5.65 -3.76
CA ILE A 74 -21.04 -6.93 -3.05
C ILE A 74 -20.26 -7.91 -3.92
N ARG A 75 -20.59 -8.01 -5.22
CA ARG A 75 -19.86 -8.88 -6.17
C ARG A 75 -18.39 -8.48 -6.29
N ALA A 76 -18.11 -7.18 -6.33
CA ALA A 76 -16.75 -6.67 -6.39
C ALA A 76 -16.01 -6.92 -5.06
N LEU A 77 -16.64 -6.66 -3.90
CA LEU A 77 -16.05 -6.91 -2.59
C LEU A 77 -15.64 -8.38 -2.39
N LYS A 78 -16.39 -9.34 -2.93
CA LYS A 78 -16.02 -10.76 -2.88
C LYS A 78 -14.66 -11.08 -3.51
N GLN A 79 -14.15 -10.19 -4.37
CA GLN A 79 -12.83 -10.32 -5.02
C GLN A 79 -11.72 -9.55 -4.30
N VAL A 80 -12.08 -8.65 -3.41
CA VAL A 80 -11.12 -7.88 -2.60
C VAL A 80 -10.45 -8.80 -1.60
N ARG A 81 -9.15 -8.59 -1.35
CA ARG A 81 -8.37 -9.37 -0.39
C ARG A 81 -7.53 -8.46 0.51
N LYS A 82 -7.22 -8.95 1.68
CA LYS A 82 -6.25 -8.31 2.59
C LYS A 82 -4.96 -7.95 1.84
N GLY A 83 -4.45 -6.76 2.10
CA GLY A 83 -3.25 -6.21 1.44
C GLY A 83 -3.52 -5.52 0.10
N ASN A 84 -4.75 -5.59 -0.44
CA ASN A 84 -5.10 -4.81 -1.62
C ASN A 84 -5.08 -3.32 -1.30
N ARG A 85 -4.75 -2.49 -2.30
CA ARG A 85 -4.78 -1.03 -2.19
C ARG A 85 -6.10 -0.49 -2.73
N VAL A 86 -6.59 0.53 -2.07
CA VAL A 86 -7.87 1.18 -2.36
C VAL A 86 -7.66 2.66 -2.57
N LEU A 87 -7.97 3.16 -3.76
CA LEU A 87 -8.11 4.58 -4.02
C LEU A 87 -9.44 5.07 -3.48
N CYS A 88 -9.39 5.98 -2.54
CA CYS A 88 -10.54 6.55 -1.86
C CYS A 88 -11.09 7.74 -2.67
N TYR A 89 -12.27 7.57 -3.23
CA TYR A 89 -12.92 8.57 -4.08
C TYR A 89 -14.16 9.16 -3.39
N HIS A 90 -14.29 10.48 -3.43
CA HIS A 90 -15.54 11.15 -3.09
C HIS A 90 -16.42 11.36 -4.32
N SER A 91 -17.71 11.04 -4.19
CA SER A 91 -18.72 11.35 -5.21
C SER A 91 -18.98 12.86 -5.27
N ALA A 92 -20.13 13.28 -5.79
CA ALA A 92 -20.51 14.70 -5.77
C ALA A 92 -20.62 15.20 -4.30
N PRO A 93 -20.25 16.45 -4.01
CA PRO A 93 -19.84 17.50 -4.97
C PRO A 93 -18.40 17.41 -5.45
N ASP A 94 -17.50 16.79 -4.68
CA ASP A 94 -16.04 16.86 -4.84
C ASP A 94 -15.54 16.18 -6.12
N ARG A 95 -16.05 14.99 -6.41
CA ARG A 95 -15.69 14.17 -7.57
C ARG A 95 -14.19 14.02 -7.75
N ALA A 96 -13.50 13.63 -6.68
CA ALA A 96 -12.04 13.55 -6.64
C ALA A 96 -11.54 12.38 -5.80
N PHE A 97 -10.31 11.96 -6.06
CA PHE A 97 -9.54 11.05 -5.22
C PHE A 97 -8.81 11.83 -4.13
N TYR A 98 -8.85 11.32 -2.92
CA TYR A 98 -8.34 11.97 -1.72
C TYR A 98 -7.15 11.25 -1.10
N SER A 99 -7.18 9.93 -1.13
CA SER A 99 -6.23 9.13 -0.36
C SER A 99 -6.17 7.70 -0.87
N VAL A 100 -5.20 6.98 -0.35
CA VAL A 100 -5.05 5.53 -0.49
C VAL A 100 -5.31 4.89 0.86
N ALA A 101 -6.09 3.83 0.87
CA ALA A 101 -6.26 2.93 2.00
C ALA A 101 -5.72 1.54 1.66
N GLU A 102 -5.58 0.71 2.68
CA GLU A 102 -5.24 -0.70 2.52
C GLU A 102 -6.35 -1.55 3.13
N VAL A 103 -6.69 -2.62 2.45
CA VAL A 103 -7.60 -3.63 2.99
C VAL A 103 -6.88 -4.39 4.10
N PHE A 104 -7.32 -4.18 5.34
CA PHE A 104 -6.68 -4.78 6.50
C PHE A 104 -7.14 -6.22 6.77
N ARG A 105 -8.37 -6.53 6.39
CA ARG A 105 -9.01 -7.85 6.52
C ARG A 105 -9.84 -8.16 5.28
N ASP A 106 -9.90 -9.44 4.91
CA ASP A 106 -10.79 -9.87 3.83
C ASP A 106 -12.24 -9.47 4.14
N PRO A 107 -13.01 -9.04 3.14
CA PRO A 107 -14.40 -8.69 3.34
C PRO A 107 -15.21 -9.82 3.96
N TYR A 108 -16.13 -9.46 4.84
CA TYR A 108 -16.95 -10.39 5.60
C TYR A 108 -18.39 -9.88 5.71
N PRO A 109 -19.35 -10.74 6.10
CA PRO A 109 -20.73 -10.32 6.32
C PRO A 109 -20.82 -9.19 7.35
N ASP A 110 -21.63 -8.19 7.06
CA ASP A 110 -21.85 -7.06 7.95
C ASP A 110 -22.48 -7.53 9.28
N PRO A 111 -21.82 -7.32 10.43
CA PRO A 111 -22.36 -7.73 11.73
C PRO A 111 -23.69 -7.03 12.10
N HIS A 112 -23.98 -5.89 11.47
CA HIS A 112 -25.20 -5.12 11.70
C HIS A 112 -26.32 -5.47 10.72
N ASP A 113 -26.06 -6.33 9.74
CA ASP A 113 -27.06 -6.81 8.81
C ASP A 113 -27.66 -8.12 9.29
N SER A 114 -28.89 -8.05 9.79
CA SER A 114 -29.62 -9.23 10.28
C SER A 114 -29.90 -10.28 9.20
N GLU A 115 -29.90 -9.86 7.93
CA GLU A 115 -30.13 -10.76 6.79
C GLU A 115 -28.83 -11.40 6.26
N GLY A 116 -27.66 -10.90 6.70
CA GLY A 116 -26.34 -11.41 6.30
C GLY A 116 -26.03 -11.26 4.80
N LYS A 117 -26.72 -10.39 4.10
CA LYS A 117 -26.58 -10.18 2.65
C LYS A 117 -25.49 -9.19 2.29
N ASN A 118 -25.22 -8.23 3.20
CA ASN A 118 -24.27 -7.15 2.98
C ASN A 118 -22.86 -7.60 3.35
N LEU A 119 -21.86 -7.04 2.67
CA LEU A 119 -20.46 -7.23 2.97
C LEU A 119 -19.83 -5.90 3.38
N VAL A 120 -18.93 -5.98 4.33
CA VAL A 120 -18.08 -4.87 4.78
C VAL A 120 -16.61 -5.19 4.56
N ALA A 121 -15.79 -4.15 4.52
CA ALA A 121 -14.35 -4.26 4.41
C ALA A 121 -13.67 -3.44 5.51
N ASP A 122 -12.75 -4.05 6.25
CA ASP A 122 -11.93 -3.32 7.20
C ASP A 122 -10.78 -2.63 6.43
N LEU A 123 -10.78 -1.32 6.48
CA LEU A 123 -9.78 -0.49 5.84
C LEU A 123 -8.82 0.10 6.88
N ARG A 124 -7.57 0.24 6.48
CA ARG A 124 -6.55 0.98 7.21
C ARG A 124 -6.12 2.18 6.39
N ALA A 125 -5.99 3.33 7.03
CA ALA A 125 -5.37 4.50 6.41
C ALA A 125 -3.95 4.15 5.95
N TYR A 126 -3.62 4.50 4.71
CA TYR A 126 -2.31 4.24 4.15
C TYR A 126 -1.56 5.52 3.83
N GLU A 127 -2.07 6.33 2.89
CA GLU A 127 -1.43 7.55 2.46
C GLU A 127 -2.47 8.58 1.97
N LYS A 128 -2.32 9.85 2.38
CA LYS A 128 -3.08 10.95 1.79
C LYS A 128 -2.41 11.38 0.49
N LEU A 129 -3.21 11.63 -0.54
CA LEU A 129 -2.68 12.16 -1.79
C LEU A 129 -2.19 13.60 -1.57
N PRO A 130 -0.96 13.94 -2.01
CA PRO A 130 -0.44 15.31 -1.94
C PRO A 130 -1.35 16.31 -2.66
N ARG A 131 -1.99 15.86 -3.74
CA ARG A 131 -2.98 16.61 -4.51
C ARG A 131 -4.14 15.71 -4.87
N GLN A 132 -5.34 16.24 -4.74
CA GLN A 132 -6.53 15.55 -5.21
C GLN A 132 -6.50 15.42 -6.74
N VAL A 133 -6.98 14.29 -7.23
CA VAL A 133 -7.14 14.03 -8.66
C VAL A 133 -8.62 14.01 -8.99
N THR A 134 -9.06 14.99 -9.75
CA THR A 134 -10.47 15.15 -10.10
C THR A 134 -10.90 14.21 -11.21
N LEU A 135 -12.20 13.91 -11.24
CA LEU A 135 -12.80 13.13 -12.33
C LEU A 135 -12.59 13.78 -13.72
N ALA A 136 -12.58 15.12 -13.78
CA ALA A 136 -12.34 15.87 -15.01
C ALA A 136 -10.91 15.62 -15.54
N GLU A 137 -9.91 15.69 -14.65
CA GLU A 137 -8.52 15.41 -14.99
C GLU A 137 -8.34 13.97 -15.49
N MET A 138 -8.95 12.99 -14.80
CA MET A 138 -8.90 11.61 -15.25
C MET A 138 -9.48 11.41 -16.66
N ARG A 139 -10.60 12.05 -16.96
CA ARG A 139 -11.22 11.98 -18.29
C ARG A 139 -10.35 12.60 -19.37
N GLY A 140 -9.56 13.62 -19.03
CA GLY A 140 -8.58 14.24 -19.93
C GLY A 140 -7.35 13.36 -20.20
N ASN A 141 -7.08 12.40 -19.32
CA ASN A 141 -5.90 11.55 -19.44
C ASN A 141 -6.11 10.36 -20.38
N LYS A 142 -5.30 10.30 -21.44
CA LYS A 142 -5.40 9.23 -22.47
C LYS A 142 -5.15 7.83 -21.88
N ALA A 143 -4.26 7.69 -20.90
CA ALA A 143 -3.93 6.40 -20.28
C ALA A 143 -5.11 5.82 -19.48
N LEU A 144 -5.98 6.68 -18.93
CA LEU A 144 -7.09 6.28 -18.08
C LEU A 144 -8.42 6.07 -18.83
N ARG A 145 -8.48 6.27 -20.13
CA ARG A 145 -9.73 6.18 -20.93
C ARG A 145 -10.46 4.84 -20.83
N LYS A 146 -9.75 3.76 -20.51
CA LYS A 146 -10.31 2.40 -20.42
C LYS A 146 -10.80 2.05 -19.01
N VAL A 147 -10.55 2.87 -18.01
CA VAL A 147 -10.96 2.63 -16.62
C VAL A 147 -12.47 2.46 -16.55
N LYS A 148 -12.93 1.33 -16.03
CA LYS A 148 -14.37 1.01 -15.91
C LYS A 148 -15.13 2.06 -15.11
N PHE A 149 -14.50 2.56 -14.06
CA PHE A 149 -15.06 3.60 -13.21
C PHE A 149 -15.43 4.87 -13.99
N LEU A 150 -14.63 5.29 -14.97
CA LEU A 150 -14.93 6.48 -15.79
C LEU A 150 -16.16 6.31 -16.67
N LYS A 151 -16.48 5.07 -17.04
CA LYS A 151 -17.69 4.75 -17.83
C LYS A 151 -18.94 4.74 -16.95
N ASN A 152 -18.79 4.36 -15.69
CA ASN A 152 -19.88 4.34 -14.72
C ASN A 152 -19.40 4.80 -13.34
N VAL A 153 -19.43 6.10 -13.11
CA VAL A 153 -19.00 6.75 -11.84
C VAL A 153 -19.95 6.47 -10.66
N ARG A 154 -21.03 5.72 -10.88
CA ARG A 154 -21.94 5.27 -9.81
C ARG A 154 -21.47 3.96 -9.15
N LEU A 155 -20.42 3.34 -9.69
CA LEU A 155 -19.82 2.16 -9.06
C LEU A 155 -19.23 2.53 -7.71
N ILE A 156 -19.63 1.80 -6.69
CA ILE A 156 -19.14 2.02 -5.32
C ILE A 156 -17.80 1.32 -5.15
N VAL A 157 -17.66 0.12 -5.72
CA VAL A 157 -16.43 -0.66 -5.71
C VAL A 157 -16.07 -1.00 -7.15
N SER A 158 -14.88 -0.65 -7.59
CA SER A 158 -14.42 -0.90 -8.96
C SER A 158 -12.96 -1.34 -8.95
N ALA A 159 -12.65 -2.45 -9.63
CA ALA A 159 -11.28 -2.86 -9.86
C ALA A 159 -10.59 -1.92 -10.86
N ILE A 160 -9.32 -1.68 -10.67
CA ILE A 160 -8.43 -1.00 -11.62
C ILE A 160 -7.15 -1.82 -11.79
N THR A 161 -6.49 -1.59 -12.92
CA THR A 161 -5.19 -2.21 -13.19
C THR A 161 -4.07 -1.49 -12.46
N ASP A 162 -2.93 -2.15 -12.31
CA ASP A 162 -1.73 -1.54 -11.73
C ASP A 162 -1.33 -0.27 -12.50
N ILE A 163 -1.31 -0.31 -13.82
CA ILE A 163 -0.96 0.84 -14.67
C ILE A 163 -1.90 2.03 -14.42
N GLU A 164 -3.20 1.78 -14.30
CA GLU A 164 -4.20 2.82 -14.02
C GLU A 164 -4.01 3.40 -12.61
N TYR A 165 -3.73 2.55 -11.63
CA TYR A 165 -3.44 2.96 -10.26
C TYR A 165 -2.19 3.85 -10.19
N GLN A 166 -1.08 3.41 -10.80
CA GLN A 166 0.17 4.15 -10.85
C GLN A 166 -0.01 5.52 -11.52
N GLU A 167 -0.77 5.57 -12.62
CA GLU A 167 -1.03 6.83 -13.31
C GLU A 167 -1.84 7.82 -12.47
N ILE A 168 -2.82 7.33 -11.70
CA ILE A 168 -3.58 8.19 -10.77
C ILE A 168 -2.65 8.73 -9.68
N LEU A 169 -1.77 7.91 -9.12
CA LEU A 169 -0.79 8.34 -8.12
C LEU A 169 0.18 9.37 -8.69
N ARG A 170 0.66 9.16 -9.92
CA ARG A 170 1.51 10.13 -10.61
C ARG A 170 0.79 11.49 -10.80
N MET A 171 -0.47 11.47 -11.18
CA MET A 171 -1.30 12.68 -11.29
C MET A 171 -1.48 13.37 -9.93
N ALA A 172 -1.50 12.61 -8.85
CA ALA A 172 -1.57 13.15 -7.48
C ALA A 172 -0.24 13.74 -6.98
N GLY A 173 0.85 13.60 -7.76
CA GLY A 173 2.18 14.09 -7.37
C GLY A 173 3.04 13.06 -6.66
N ILE A 174 2.59 11.80 -6.58
CA ILE A 174 3.39 10.69 -6.07
C ILE A 174 4.20 10.14 -7.26
N VAL A 175 5.49 10.45 -7.27
CA VAL A 175 6.41 9.95 -8.30
C VAL A 175 7.14 8.73 -7.74
N PRO A 176 7.05 7.56 -8.39
CA PRO A 176 7.83 6.42 -7.96
C PRO A 176 9.32 6.72 -8.06
N ALA A 177 10.07 6.33 -7.04
CA ALA A 177 11.53 6.30 -7.18
C ALA A 177 11.90 5.31 -8.30
N PRO A 178 12.86 5.63 -9.17
CA PRO A 178 13.24 4.75 -10.26
C PRO A 178 13.64 3.38 -9.71
N GLY A 179 12.96 2.33 -10.16
CA GLY A 179 13.22 0.95 -9.76
C GLY A 179 12.45 0.42 -8.54
N ILE A 180 11.61 1.23 -7.92
CA ILE A 180 10.73 0.77 -6.82
C ILE A 180 9.30 0.85 -7.32
N PRO A 181 8.53 -0.27 -7.36
CA PRO A 181 7.10 -0.21 -7.61
C PRO A 181 6.47 0.67 -6.53
N LEU A 182 5.51 1.51 -6.92
CA LEU A 182 4.74 2.31 -5.96
C LEU A 182 4.07 1.39 -4.92
N PRO A 183 4.00 1.83 -3.68
CA PRO A 183 3.48 1.06 -2.57
C PRO A 183 2.02 0.62 -2.74
#